data_986bd0a86d74ee7ab783dcaa98a18c2c
#
_entry.id   986bd0a86d74ee7ab783dcaa98a18c2c
#
_cell.length_a   1.000
_cell.length_b   1.000
_cell.length_c   1.000
_cell.angle_alpha   90.00
_cell.angle_beta   90.00
_cell.angle_gamma   90.00
#
_symmetry.space_group_name_H-M   'P 1'
#
loop_
_entity.id
_entity.type
_entity.pdbx_description
1 polymer ?
#
loop_
_entity_poly.entity_id
_entity_poly.type
_entity_poly.pdbx_seq_one_letter_code
_entity_poly.pdbx_strand_id
1 'polypeptide(L)'
;MPHRRVHTALLGLVLVLVGVQPALAQDEPRVSFSTSVDYSIGDYGTGKDTTLVYVPFTLGVRPFDHFWLNLTIPYLYQTGQNIVLTGGGVAVKGKKSNGKLTRPTTSSTESGLGDVLAKASLIVVEETEWIPEITPYFKVKFPTADKDRGLGTGEFDETLGVDVSKLLIGSLFGYLELAYTFIGEPPGTTLHNTFGWSVGAAYAVAQPFSIFAFLEGATAIAPGQDDPLDIRVGAEYRIIKALKLTGAVTRGLSNGSPDWGVSGTLTLRF
;
A
#
# COMPACT_ATOMS: atom_id res chain seq x y z
N MET A 1 -28.67 -26.10 -6.62
CA MET A 1 -28.06 -24.85 -6.11
C MET A 1 -26.75 -25.20 -5.42
N PRO A 2 -25.57 -24.87 -5.97
CA PRO A 2 -24.30 -25.17 -5.31
C PRO A 2 -23.99 -24.06 -4.31
N HIS A 3 -23.68 -24.46 -3.09
CA HIS A 3 -23.21 -23.58 -2.02
C HIS A 3 -21.88 -22.94 -2.43
N ARG A 4 -21.87 -21.62 -2.70
CA ARG A 4 -20.66 -20.81 -2.80
C ARG A 4 -19.99 -20.77 -1.42
N ARG A 5 -18.88 -21.46 -1.28
CA ARG A 5 -17.98 -21.23 -0.15
C ARG A 5 -17.28 -19.89 -0.38
N VAL A 6 -17.55 -18.96 0.50
CA VAL A 6 -16.89 -17.65 0.54
C VAL A 6 -15.49 -17.88 1.13
N HIS A 7 -14.46 -17.74 0.31
CA HIS A 7 -13.08 -17.68 0.78
C HIS A 7 -12.59 -16.23 0.60
N THR A 8 -11.98 -15.73 1.63
CA THR A 8 -11.76 -14.31 1.88
C THR A 8 -10.28 -13.97 1.83
N ALA A 9 -9.93 -12.85 1.21
CA ALA A 9 -8.63 -12.26 1.43
C ALA A 9 -8.25 -10.95 0.72
N LEU A 10 -7.10 -10.36 1.02
CA LEU A 10 -6.69 -8.96 0.89
C LEU A 10 -5.46 -8.68 0.03
N LEU A 11 -5.42 -7.50 -0.57
CA LEU A 11 -4.19 -6.74 -0.80
C LEU A 11 -4.42 -5.28 -0.40
N GLY A 12 -3.68 -4.82 0.61
CA GLY A 12 -3.61 -3.41 0.94
C GLY A 12 -2.47 -2.73 0.19
N LEU A 13 -2.76 -1.63 -0.45
CA LEU A 13 -1.75 -0.61 -0.74
C LEU A 13 -1.07 -0.28 0.60
N VAL A 14 0.27 -0.37 0.69
CA VAL A 14 0.99 -0.02 1.91
C VAL A 14 0.92 1.49 2.05
N LEU A 15 -0.17 1.98 2.61
CA LEU A 15 -0.25 3.33 3.12
C LEU A 15 0.52 3.33 4.44
N VAL A 16 1.68 3.95 4.46
CA VAL A 16 2.33 4.33 5.71
C VAL A 16 1.46 5.44 6.31
N LEU A 17 0.48 5.05 7.14
CA LEU A 17 -0.27 6.01 7.95
C LEU A 17 0.74 6.75 8.84
N VAL A 18 1.10 7.95 8.42
CA VAL A 18 1.73 8.93 9.31
C VAL A 18 0.67 9.24 10.37
N GLY A 19 0.82 8.65 11.55
CA GLY A 19 -0.11 8.90 12.65
C GLY A 19 -0.02 10.37 13.04
N VAL A 20 -1.04 11.14 12.70
CA VAL A 20 -1.17 12.53 13.16
C VAL A 20 -1.43 12.52 14.65
N GLN A 21 -0.51 13.08 15.41
CA GLN A 21 -0.68 13.36 16.82
C GLN A 21 -0.98 14.84 16.99
N PRO A 22 -1.91 15.21 17.88
CA PRO A 22 -2.00 16.61 18.29
C PRO A 22 -0.65 17.00 18.90
N ALA A 23 -0.08 18.09 18.40
CA ALA A 23 1.20 18.64 18.83
C ALA A 23 1.12 19.08 20.31
N LEU A 24 1.47 18.17 21.20
CA LEU A 24 2.05 18.54 22.47
C LEU A 24 3.56 18.48 22.24
N ALA A 25 4.24 19.60 22.44
CA ALA A 25 5.68 19.73 22.29
C ALA A 25 6.43 18.68 23.12
N GLN A 26 6.70 17.56 22.51
CA GLN A 26 7.61 16.50 22.98
C GLN A 26 8.53 16.20 21.80
N ASP A 27 9.80 15.92 22.08
CA ASP A 27 10.76 15.49 21.07
C ASP A 27 10.13 14.41 20.20
N GLU A 28 9.80 14.78 18.96
CA GLU A 28 9.23 13.82 18.03
C GLU A 28 10.28 12.76 17.69
N PRO A 29 9.87 11.49 17.64
CA PRO A 29 10.80 10.40 17.40
C PRO A 29 11.54 10.61 16.07
N ARG A 30 12.88 10.45 16.11
CA ARG A 30 13.72 10.60 14.92
C ARG A 30 13.94 9.30 14.16
N VAL A 31 13.59 8.17 14.77
CA VAL A 31 13.72 6.84 14.18
C VAL A 31 12.43 6.07 14.40
N SER A 32 12.00 5.35 13.39
CA SER A 32 10.86 4.44 13.47
C SER A 32 11.19 3.09 12.82
N PHE A 33 10.64 2.03 13.37
CA PHE A 33 10.63 0.71 12.74
C PHE A 33 9.19 0.22 12.68
N SER A 34 8.76 -0.26 11.53
CA SER A 34 7.45 -0.89 11.39
C SER A 34 7.52 -2.17 10.59
N THR A 35 6.65 -3.10 10.94
CA THR A 35 6.41 -4.31 10.15
C THR A 35 4.92 -4.61 10.16
N SER A 36 4.43 -5.18 9.07
CA SER A 36 3.05 -5.67 8.98
C SER A 36 3.00 -7.09 8.43
N VAL A 37 1.87 -7.71 8.60
CA VAL A 37 1.47 -8.89 7.85
C VAL A 37 0.18 -8.52 7.13
N ASP A 38 0.28 -8.44 5.81
CA ASP A 38 -0.83 -8.13 4.93
C ASP A 38 -1.17 -9.39 4.15
N TYR A 39 -2.33 -9.93 4.42
CA TYR A 39 -2.82 -11.13 3.75
C TYR A 39 -3.90 -10.77 2.73
N SER A 40 -3.81 -11.20 1.49
CA SER A 40 -4.74 -10.89 0.41
C SER A 40 -5.12 -12.07 -0.50
N ILE A 41 -6.39 -12.10 -1.01
CA ILE A 41 -6.89 -13.04 -2.04
C ILE A 41 -7.96 -12.37 -2.91
N GLY A 42 -7.92 -12.59 -4.15
CA GLY A 42 -8.87 -12.13 -5.14
C GLY A 42 -8.50 -12.67 -6.49
N ASP A 43 -9.37 -12.55 -7.43
CA ASP A 43 -9.12 -13.01 -8.78
C ASP A 43 -8.43 -11.96 -9.66
N TYR A 44 -8.41 -10.70 -9.22
CA TYR A 44 -7.80 -9.56 -9.95
C TYR A 44 -8.21 -9.51 -11.43
N GLY A 45 -9.45 -9.89 -11.74
CA GLY A 45 -9.95 -10.00 -13.11
C GLY A 45 -9.37 -11.18 -13.90
N THR A 46 -8.67 -12.10 -13.27
CA THR A 46 -8.08 -13.29 -13.93
C THR A 46 -9.04 -14.50 -13.97
N GLY A 47 -10.10 -14.47 -13.16
CA GLY A 47 -11.06 -15.57 -12.98
C GLY A 47 -10.52 -16.72 -12.14
N LYS A 48 -9.38 -16.54 -11.47
CA LYS A 48 -8.80 -17.51 -10.52
C LYS A 48 -8.21 -16.78 -9.32
N ASP A 49 -8.52 -17.29 -8.14
CA ASP A 49 -8.02 -16.72 -6.91
C ASP A 49 -6.50 -16.77 -6.82
N THR A 50 -5.94 -15.67 -6.43
CA THR A 50 -4.53 -15.49 -6.06
C THR A 50 -4.48 -15.08 -4.59
N THR A 51 -3.68 -15.78 -3.80
CA THR A 51 -3.37 -15.39 -2.42
C THR A 51 -2.02 -14.71 -2.41
N LEU A 52 -1.94 -13.57 -1.73
CA LEU A 52 -0.70 -12.87 -1.49
C LEU A 52 -0.53 -12.59 0.00
N VAL A 53 0.64 -12.88 0.55
CA VAL A 53 1.09 -12.41 1.86
C VAL A 53 2.24 -11.47 1.63
N TYR A 54 2.12 -10.24 2.12
CA TYR A 54 3.14 -9.20 2.01
C TYR A 54 3.58 -8.79 3.42
N VAL A 55 4.87 -8.93 3.70
CA VAL A 55 5.45 -8.63 5.02
C VAL A 55 6.56 -7.60 4.85
N PRO A 56 6.25 -6.28 4.88
CA PRO A 56 7.25 -5.23 4.81
C PRO A 56 7.95 -5.00 6.15
N PHE A 57 9.25 -4.78 6.10
CA PHE A 57 10.06 -4.28 7.19
C PHE A 57 10.54 -2.87 6.81
N THR A 58 10.05 -1.86 7.51
CA THR A 58 10.33 -0.45 7.18
C THR A 58 11.11 0.22 8.29
N LEU A 59 12.27 0.76 7.94
CA LEU A 59 13.03 1.68 8.78
C LEU A 59 12.78 3.11 8.31
N GLY A 60 12.30 3.96 9.20
CA GLY A 60 12.12 5.39 8.97
C GLY A 60 13.12 6.19 9.79
N VAL A 61 13.72 7.20 9.21
CA VAL A 61 14.57 8.17 9.88
C VAL A 61 14.17 9.59 9.54
N ARG A 62 14.27 10.50 10.52
CA ARG A 62 14.01 11.92 10.37
C ARG A 62 15.32 12.71 10.61
N PRO A 63 16.18 12.86 9.59
CA PRO A 63 17.47 13.53 9.73
C PRO A 63 17.31 15.02 10.04
N PHE A 64 16.25 15.64 9.52
CA PHE A 64 15.91 17.06 9.74
C PHE A 64 14.43 17.16 10.15
N ASP A 65 14.05 18.27 10.75
CA ASP A 65 12.65 18.54 11.02
C ASP A 65 11.86 18.59 9.69
N HIS A 66 10.66 18.03 9.69
CA HIS A 66 9.77 17.93 8.52
C HIS A 66 10.23 17.00 7.38
N PHE A 67 11.41 16.38 7.46
CA PHE A 67 11.92 15.51 6.41
C PHE A 67 12.09 14.07 6.89
N TRP A 68 11.45 13.14 6.19
CA TRP A 68 11.52 11.69 6.47
C TRP A 68 12.12 10.93 5.32
N LEU A 69 12.96 9.95 5.66
CA LEU A 69 13.44 8.90 4.75
C LEU A 69 12.96 7.55 5.28
N ASN A 70 12.35 6.75 4.41
CA ASN A 70 11.90 5.42 4.74
C ASN A 70 12.52 4.42 3.77
N LEU A 71 13.05 3.32 4.30
CA LEU A 71 13.55 2.18 3.54
C LEU A 71 12.72 0.96 3.91
N THR A 72 12.10 0.31 2.91
CA THR A 72 11.27 -0.88 3.10
C THR A 72 11.86 -2.07 2.36
N ILE A 73 12.04 -3.18 3.07
CA ILE A 73 12.44 -4.48 2.51
C ILE A 73 11.26 -5.44 2.75
N PRO A 74 10.50 -5.81 1.71
CA PRO A 74 9.37 -6.71 1.87
C PRO A 74 9.75 -8.17 1.68
N TYR A 75 9.07 -9.07 2.38
CA TYR A 75 9.00 -10.48 2.06
C TYR A 75 7.62 -10.80 1.48
N LEU A 76 7.61 -11.57 0.42
CA LEU A 76 6.43 -11.95 -0.35
C LEU A 76 6.20 -13.45 -0.30
N TYR A 77 4.94 -13.86 -0.18
CA TYR A 77 4.47 -15.20 -0.48
C TYR A 77 3.22 -15.06 -1.34
N GLN A 78 3.22 -15.67 -2.51
CA GLN A 78 2.09 -15.64 -3.43
C GLN A 78 1.75 -17.03 -3.93
N THR A 79 0.46 -17.34 -4.01
CA THR A 79 -0.07 -18.57 -4.57
C THR A 79 -1.20 -18.22 -5.53
N GLY A 80 -1.15 -18.73 -6.75
CA GLY A 80 -2.17 -18.44 -7.75
C GLY A 80 -1.59 -18.18 -9.12
N GLN A 81 -2.27 -17.36 -9.91
CA GLN A 81 -1.76 -16.96 -11.22
C GLN A 81 -0.84 -15.77 -11.12
N ASN A 82 0.16 -15.77 -11.98
CA ASN A 82 1.25 -14.81 -12.09
C ASN A 82 0.80 -13.36 -11.96
N ILE A 83 0.75 -12.86 -10.75
CA ILE A 83 0.76 -11.44 -10.47
C ILE A 83 2.20 -10.99 -10.17
N VAL A 84 2.46 -9.72 -10.33
CA VAL A 84 3.71 -9.09 -9.93
C VAL A 84 3.39 -7.77 -9.25
N LEU A 85 4.08 -7.50 -8.14
CA LEU A 85 3.97 -6.22 -7.46
C LEU A 85 4.80 -5.17 -8.21
N THR A 86 4.21 -3.99 -8.36
CA THR A 86 4.85 -2.80 -8.91
C THR A 86 4.86 -1.69 -7.86
N GLY A 87 5.54 -0.59 -8.14
CA GLY A 87 5.52 0.61 -7.28
C GLY A 87 4.14 1.27 -7.17
N GLY A 88 3.23 0.97 -8.10
CA GLY A 88 1.89 1.53 -8.18
C GLY A 88 0.76 0.54 -7.90
N GLY A 89 1.06 -0.71 -7.59
CA GLY A 89 0.02 -1.73 -7.31
C GLY A 89 0.36 -3.11 -7.86
N VAL A 90 -0.66 -3.89 -8.19
CA VAL A 90 -0.53 -5.26 -8.71
C VAL A 90 -0.74 -5.29 -10.21
N ALA A 91 0.23 -5.81 -10.95
CA ALA A 91 0.11 -6.12 -12.36
C ALA A 91 -0.08 -7.63 -12.58
N VAL A 92 -0.92 -8.00 -13.54
CA VAL A 92 -1.10 -9.40 -13.94
C VAL A 92 -0.13 -9.74 -15.06
N LYS A 93 0.70 -10.76 -14.87
CA LYS A 93 1.59 -11.26 -15.93
C LYS A 93 0.77 -11.91 -17.05
N GLY A 94 0.83 -11.35 -18.24
CA GLY A 94 0.25 -11.95 -19.45
C GLY A 94 1.29 -11.97 -20.57
N LYS A 95 1.46 -13.12 -21.26
CA LYS A 95 2.18 -13.16 -22.53
C LYS A 95 1.23 -12.75 -23.66
N LYS A 96 1.57 -11.73 -24.43
CA LYS A 96 0.88 -11.43 -25.69
C LYS A 96 1.25 -12.51 -26.73
N SER A 97 0.29 -13.32 -27.12
CA SER A 97 0.36 -14.15 -28.33
C SER A 97 -0.82 -13.77 -29.22
N ASN A 98 -0.53 -13.33 -30.45
CA ASN A 98 -1.52 -12.93 -31.45
C ASN A 98 -2.56 -11.90 -30.98
N GLY A 99 -2.15 -10.90 -30.20
CA GLY A 99 -3.03 -9.83 -29.74
C GLY A 99 -3.96 -10.22 -28.58
N LYS A 100 -3.95 -11.47 -28.13
CA LYS A 100 -4.64 -11.94 -26.92
C LYS A 100 -3.65 -12.24 -25.80
N LEU A 101 -3.96 -11.76 -24.59
CA LEU A 101 -3.26 -12.14 -23.38
C LEU A 101 -3.47 -13.66 -23.15
N THR A 102 -2.44 -14.47 -23.40
CA THR A 102 -2.43 -15.87 -23.00
C THR A 102 -2.01 -15.91 -21.53
N ARG A 103 -2.97 -16.25 -20.67
CA ARG A 103 -2.74 -16.42 -19.23
C ARG A 103 -2.12 -17.80 -18.98
N PRO A 104 -1.11 -17.91 -18.10
CA PRO A 104 -0.62 -19.23 -17.68
C PRO A 104 -1.74 -20.02 -17.02
N THR A 105 -1.86 -21.28 -17.35
CA THR A 105 -2.91 -22.16 -16.82
C THR A 105 -2.53 -22.85 -15.51
N THR A 106 -1.27 -22.72 -15.10
CA THR A 106 -0.72 -23.40 -13.90
C THR A 106 -0.60 -22.39 -12.74
N SER A 107 -1.20 -22.72 -11.60
CA SER A 107 -0.92 -21.99 -10.37
C SER A 107 0.49 -22.34 -9.88
N SER A 108 1.28 -21.35 -9.55
CA SER A 108 2.56 -21.51 -8.88
C SER A 108 2.48 -20.91 -7.46
N THR A 109 3.31 -21.45 -6.57
CA THR A 109 3.55 -20.85 -5.25
C THR A 109 4.97 -20.34 -5.23
N GLU A 110 5.13 -19.06 -5.01
CA GLU A 110 6.43 -18.40 -4.96
C GLU A 110 6.56 -17.58 -3.68
N SER A 111 7.76 -17.53 -3.13
CA SER A 111 8.03 -16.70 -1.96
C SER A 111 9.48 -16.22 -1.94
N GLY A 112 9.75 -15.08 -1.36
CA GLY A 112 11.09 -14.51 -1.27
C GLY A 112 11.07 -13.03 -0.96
N LEU A 113 12.23 -12.39 -1.02
CA LEU A 113 12.32 -10.94 -0.89
C LEU A 113 11.70 -10.27 -2.13
N GLY A 114 10.91 -9.25 -1.88
CA GLY A 114 10.37 -8.37 -2.92
C GLY A 114 11.32 -7.22 -3.27
N ASP A 115 10.83 -6.31 -4.09
CA ASP A 115 11.58 -5.11 -4.46
C ASP A 115 11.72 -4.16 -3.27
N VAL A 116 12.93 -3.67 -3.04
CA VAL A 116 13.22 -2.67 -2.00
C VAL A 116 12.61 -1.33 -2.40
N LEU A 117 11.99 -0.64 -1.43
CA LEU A 117 11.38 0.67 -1.64
C LEU A 117 12.12 1.71 -0.79
N ALA A 118 12.41 2.87 -1.38
CA ALA A 118 12.85 4.06 -0.65
C ALA A 118 11.86 5.20 -0.89
N LYS A 119 11.39 5.85 0.19
CA LYS A 119 10.49 7.01 0.14
C LYS A 119 11.14 8.18 0.89
N ALA A 120 11.20 9.34 0.25
CA ALA A 120 11.55 10.61 0.87
C ALA A 120 10.31 11.50 0.90
N SER A 121 9.98 12.09 2.04
CA SER A 121 8.83 12.99 2.21
C SER A 121 9.22 14.22 3.00
N LEU A 122 8.62 15.36 2.65
CA LEU A 122 8.92 16.67 3.25
C LEU A 122 7.61 17.41 3.54
N ILE A 123 7.37 17.79 4.79
CA ILE A 123 6.27 18.69 5.14
C ILE A 123 6.64 20.07 4.60
N VAL A 124 5.95 20.54 3.59
CA VAL A 124 6.18 21.86 2.96
C VAL A 124 5.18 22.90 3.46
N VAL A 125 4.04 22.46 3.98
CA VAL A 125 3.05 23.29 4.65
C VAL A 125 2.64 22.59 5.93
N GLU A 126 2.86 23.23 7.06
CA GLU A 126 2.36 22.77 8.36
C GLU A 126 0.87 23.04 8.50
N GLU A 127 0.18 22.17 9.21
CA GLU A 127 -1.23 22.38 9.52
C GLU A 127 -1.43 23.63 10.39
N THR A 128 -2.41 24.44 10.01
CA THR A 128 -2.93 25.54 10.81
C THR A 128 -4.43 25.37 11.01
N GLU A 129 -5.10 26.32 11.66
CA GLU A 129 -6.56 26.29 11.80
C GLU A 129 -7.28 26.16 10.45
N TRP A 130 -6.80 26.82 9.39
CA TRP A 130 -7.46 26.88 8.08
C TRP A 130 -6.75 26.14 6.97
N ILE A 131 -5.43 25.92 7.11
CA ILE A 131 -4.59 25.32 6.09
C ILE A 131 -4.29 23.89 6.48
N PRO A 132 -4.47 22.87 5.57
CA PRO A 132 -4.05 21.50 5.83
C PRO A 132 -2.52 21.37 5.83
N GLU A 133 -2.01 20.32 6.47
CA GLU A 133 -0.64 19.88 6.25
C GLU A 133 -0.51 19.33 4.83
N ILE A 134 0.58 19.71 4.15
CA ILE A 134 0.89 19.23 2.79
C ILE A 134 2.29 18.66 2.78
N THR A 135 2.38 17.38 2.41
CA THR A 135 3.61 16.58 2.46
C THR A 135 3.86 15.89 1.12
N PRO A 136 4.49 16.56 0.13
CA PRO A 136 4.95 15.90 -1.07
C PRO A 136 5.98 14.81 -0.75
N TYR A 137 6.00 13.77 -1.60
CA TYR A 137 6.97 12.70 -1.48
C TYR A 137 7.45 12.19 -2.83
N PHE A 138 8.62 11.58 -2.79
CA PHE A 138 9.18 10.79 -3.87
C PHE A 138 9.48 9.38 -3.38
N LYS A 139 9.07 8.37 -4.13
CA LYS A 139 9.29 6.96 -3.81
C LYS A 139 9.92 6.25 -5.02
N VAL A 140 10.91 5.42 -4.77
CA VAL A 140 11.56 4.56 -5.77
C VAL A 140 11.42 3.11 -5.34
N LYS A 141 11.01 2.27 -6.28
CA LYS A 141 11.10 0.81 -6.19
C LYS A 141 12.36 0.36 -6.93
N PHE A 142 13.26 -0.33 -6.23
CA PHE A 142 14.49 -0.89 -6.79
C PHE A 142 14.23 -2.33 -7.25
N PRO A 143 14.69 -2.76 -8.43
CA PRO A 143 14.47 -4.10 -8.96
C PRO A 143 15.37 -5.15 -8.29
N THR A 144 15.17 -5.37 -6.99
CA THR A 144 15.96 -6.28 -6.15
C THR A 144 15.35 -7.67 -6.00
N ALA A 145 14.07 -7.80 -6.33
CA ALA A 145 13.36 -9.08 -6.26
C ALA A 145 13.74 -10.01 -7.41
N ASP A 146 13.56 -11.31 -7.20
CA ASP A 146 13.75 -12.33 -8.22
C ASP A 146 12.62 -12.26 -9.27
N LYS A 147 12.93 -11.63 -10.41
CA LYS A 147 11.98 -11.46 -11.52
C LYS A 147 11.61 -12.79 -12.19
N ASP A 148 12.52 -13.77 -12.19
CA ASP A 148 12.29 -15.06 -12.86
C ASP A 148 11.29 -15.88 -12.07
N ARG A 149 11.23 -15.68 -10.76
CA ARG A 149 10.21 -16.23 -9.86
C ARG A 149 8.93 -15.36 -9.78
N GLY A 150 8.94 -14.19 -10.40
CA GLY A 150 7.78 -13.30 -10.43
C GLY A 150 7.55 -12.49 -9.15
N LEU A 151 8.58 -12.34 -8.33
CA LEU A 151 8.51 -11.56 -7.08
C LEU A 151 8.69 -10.05 -7.33
N GLY A 152 9.08 -9.64 -8.54
CA GLY A 152 9.21 -8.26 -9.00
C GLY A 152 9.24 -8.18 -10.52
N THR A 153 9.20 -6.96 -11.06
CA THR A 153 9.24 -6.71 -12.51
C THR A 153 10.67 -6.79 -13.08
N GLY A 154 11.68 -6.60 -12.24
CA GLY A 154 13.08 -6.42 -12.66
C GLY A 154 13.37 -5.02 -13.18
N GLU A 155 12.44 -4.07 -13.05
CA GLU A 155 12.55 -2.69 -13.49
C GLU A 155 12.35 -1.72 -12.31
N PHE A 156 12.87 -0.51 -12.45
CA PHE A 156 12.60 0.59 -11.52
C PHE A 156 11.18 1.11 -11.71
N ASP A 157 10.54 1.50 -10.61
CA ASP A 157 9.33 2.31 -10.64
C ASP A 157 9.56 3.56 -9.78
N GLU A 158 9.06 4.70 -10.23
CA GLU A 158 9.24 5.98 -9.57
C GLU A 158 7.89 6.62 -9.31
N THR A 159 7.64 7.06 -8.08
CA THR A 159 6.36 7.67 -7.70
C THR A 159 6.60 9.10 -7.21
N LEU A 160 5.83 10.03 -7.73
CA LEU A 160 5.63 11.35 -7.18
C LEU A 160 4.24 11.40 -6.55
N GLY A 161 4.16 11.86 -5.32
CA GLY A 161 2.88 11.96 -4.63
C GLY A 161 2.84 13.10 -3.63
N VAL A 162 1.64 13.33 -3.12
CA VAL A 162 1.37 14.31 -2.07
C VAL A 162 0.36 13.75 -1.09
N ASP A 163 0.72 13.81 0.18
CA ASP A 163 -0.15 13.53 1.32
C ASP A 163 -0.70 14.87 1.84
N VAL A 164 -2.00 14.92 2.09
CA VAL A 164 -2.68 16.08 2.68
C VAL A 164 -3.46 15.60 3.89
N SER A 165 -3.26 16.24 5.04
CA SER A 165 -3.99 15.91 6.27
C SER A 165 -4.55 17.15 6.95
N LYS A 166 -5.69 16.99 7.64
CA LYS A 166 -6.36 18.08 8.33
C LYS A 166 -7.16 17.60 9.53
N LEU A 167 -6.99 18.23 10.66
CA LEU A 167 -7.94 18.15 11.77
C LEU A 167 -9.22 18.89 11.37
N LEU A 168 -10.30 18.14 11.14
CA LEU A 168 -11.57 18.69 10.64
C LEU A 168 -12.41 19.28 11.78
N ILE A 169 -12.66 18.47 12.81
CA ILE A 169 -13.42 18.90 14.00
C ILE A 169 -13.12 17.96 15.18
N GLY A 170 -12.87 18.52 16.35
CA GLY A 170 -12.68 17.77 17.59
C GLY A 170 -11.50 16.80 17.48
N SER A 171 -11.78 15.52 17.31
CA SER A 171 -10.79 14.44 17.16
C SER A 171 -10.87 13.73 15.80
N LEU A 172 -11.56 14.34 14.83
CA LEU A 172 -11.73 13.81 13.47
C LEU A 172 -10.68 14.41 12.54
N PHE A 173 -9.86 13.56 11.92
CA PHE A 173 -8.88 13.92 10.92
C PHE A 173 -9.34 13.45 9.54
N GLY A 174 -9.15 14.29 8.53
CA GLY A 174 -9.32 13.95 7.11
C GLY A 174 -7.99 13.78 6.42
N TYR A 175 -7.95 12.88 5.44
CA TYR A 175 -6.74 12.54 4.67
C TYR A 175 -7.06 12.47 3.19
N LEU A 176 -6.11 12.93 2.38
CA LEU A 176 -6.10 12.76 0.93
C LEU A 176 -4.68 12.44 0.51
N GLU A 177 -4.50 11.40 -0.30
CA GLU A 177 -3.26 11.10 -1.01
C GLU A 177 -3.52 11.12 -2.50
N LEU A 178 -2.62 11.73 -3.25
CA LEU A 178 -2.57 11.68 -4.71
C LEU A 178 -1.16 11.25 -5.13
N ALA A 179 -1.06 10.28 -6.04
CA ALA A 179 0.21 9.73 -6.47
C ALA A 179 0.22 9.42 -7.96
N TYR A 180 1.32 9.70 -8.63
CA TYR A 180 1.58 9.26 -10.00
C TYR A 180 2.84 8.41 -10.03
N THR A 181 2.72 7.19 -10.55
CA THR A 181 3.83 6.24 -10.62
C THR A 181 4.21 5.98 -12.07
N PHE A 182 5.46 6.25 -12.39
CA PHE A 182 6.11 5.83 -13.63
C PHE A 182 6.51 4.36 -13.46
N ILE A 183 5.94 3.48 -14.26
CA ILE A 183 6.16 2.04 -14.18
C ILE A 183 7.23 1.62 -15.18
N GLY A 184 8.27 0.95 -14.72
CA GLY A 184 9.26 0.33 -15.58
C GLY A 184 8.68 -0.87 -16.34
N GLU A 185 8.85 -0.88 -17.66
CA GLU A 185 8.34 -1.93 -18.53
C GLU A 185 9.40 -3.00 -18.81
N PRO A 186 9.25 -4.24 -18.31
CA PRO A 186 10.09 -5.34 -18.72
C PRO A 186 9.95 -5.65 -20.22
N PRO A 187 11.02 -6.07 -20.91
CA PRO A 187 10.96 -6.42 -22.32
C PRO A 187 9.85 -7.42 -22.65
N GLY A 188 9.00 -7.05 -23.62
CA GLY A 188 7.89 -7.90 -24.07
C GLY A 188 6.62 -7.83 -23.21
N THR A 189 6.58 -6.96 -22.22
CA THR A 189 5.36 -6.60 -21.48
C THR A 189 4.83 -5.25 -21.93
N THR A 190 3.59 -4.94 -21.59
CA THR A 190 3.03 -3.59 -21.72
C THR A 190 2.42 -3.24 -20.39
N LEU A 191 3.00 -2.25 -19.72
CA LEU A 191 2.51 -1.69 -18.46
C LEU A 191 2.22 -0.21 -18.65
N HIS A 192 1.25 0.30 -17.92
CA HIS A 192 0.87 1.72 -17.96
C HIS A 192 1.34 2.39 -16.67
N ASN A 193 1.75 3.64 -16.79
CA ASN A 193 1.88 4.50 -15.61
C ASN A 193 0.53 4.58 -14.91
N THR A 194 0.55 4.68 -13.59
CA THR A 194 -0.68 4.66 -12.80
C THR A 194 -0.85 5.94 -12.00
N PHE A 195 -2.09 6.40 -11.92
CA PHE A 195 -2.52 7.44 -11.00
C PHE A 195 -3.27 6.77 -9.85
N GLY A 196 -2.73 6.92 -8.64
CA GLY A 196 -3.33 6.42 -7.41
C GLY A 196 -3.89 7.56 -6.56
N TRP A 197 -4.93 7.27 -5.80
CA TRP A 197 -5.50 8.21 -4.84
C TRP A 197 -6.08 7.46 -3.64
N SER A 198 -6.09 8.14 -2.51
CA SER A 198 -6.76 7.67 -1.30
C SER A 198 -7.43 8.84 -0.60
N VAL A 199 -8.64 8.65 -0.15
CA VAL A 199 -9.37 9.61 0.68
C VAL A 199 -9.97 8.91 1.88
N GLY A 200 -9.85 9.52 3.05
CA GLY A 200 -10.35 8.87 4.26
C GLY A 200 -10.38 9.76 5.47
N ALA A 201 -10.75 9.16 6.58
CA ALA A 201 -10.80 9.83 7.86
C ALA A 201 -10.38 8.89 9.00
N ALA A 202 -9.83 9.49 10.05
CA ALA A 202 -9.56 8.82 11.32
C ALA A 202 -10.18 9.60 12.47
N TYR A 203 -10.73 8.88 13.42
CA TYR A 203 -11.36 9.45 14.61
C TYR A 203 -10.68 8.88 15.88
N ALA A 204 -10.09 9.78 16.69
CA ALA A 204 -9.57 9.41 17.99
C ALA A 204 -10.75 9.30 18.97
N VAL A 205 -11.21 8.07 19.21
CA VAL A 205 -12.38 7.75 20.05
C VAL A 205 -12.08 8.11 21.52
N ALA A 206 -10.96 7.66 22.00
CA ALA A 206 -10.38 7.99 23.29
C ALA A 206 -8.93 7.53 23.30
N GLN A 207 -8.04 8.24 24.00
CA GLN A 207 -6.66 7.72 24.12
C GLN A 207 -6.69 6.39 24.91
N PRO A 208 -6.00 5.34 24.44
CA PRO A 208 -5.07 5.29 23.29
C PRO A 208 -5.66 4.73 21.97
N PHE A 209 -6.96 4.80 21.73
CA PHE A 209 -7.68 4.11 20.67
C PHE A 209 -8.25 5.06 19.61
N SER A 210 -7.99 4.73 18.33
CA SER A 210 -8.54 5.43 17.16
C SER A 210 -9.11 4.42 16.16
N ILE A 211 -10.07 4.85 15.36
CA ILE A 211 -10.62 4.10 14.22
C ILE A 211 -10.42 4.90 12.94
N PHE A 212 -10.39 4.23 11.81
CA PHE A 212 -10.25 4.89 10.51
C PHE A 212 -11.01 4.17 9.40
N ALA A 213 -11.31 4.91 8.34
CA ALA A 213 -11.84 4.38 7.09
C ALA A 213 -11.24 5.15 5.91
N PHE A 214 -10.89 4.42 4.84
CA PHE A 214 -10.33 4.95 3.60
C PHE A 214 -11.02 4.33 2.39
N LEU A 215 -11.22 5.13 1.36
CA LEU A 215 -11.53 4.71 0.01
C LEU A 215 -10.27 4.95 -0.83
N GLU A 216 -9.80 3.90 -1.51
CA GLU A 216 -8.54 3.88 -2.23
C GLU A 216 -8.78 3.40 -3.66
N GLY A 217 -8.14 4.05 -4.63
CA GLY A 217 -8.28 3.68 -6.03
C GLY A 217 -7.03 4.01 -6.83
N ALA A 218 -6.91 3.35 -7.97
CA ALA A 218 -5.86 3.65 -8.93
C ALA A 218 -6.32 3.33 -10.36
N THR A 219 -5.60 3.85 -11.36
CA THR A 219 -5.76 3.39 -12.73
C THR A 219 -5.05 2.06 -12.94
N ALA A 220 -5.61 1.21 -13.80
CA ALA A 220 -5.07 -0.11 -14.09
C ALA A 220 -3.65 -0.04 -14.69
N ILE A 221 -2.77 -0.92 -14.23
CA ILE A 221 -1.37 -0.98 -14.65
C ILE A 221 -1.21 -1.75 -15.97
N ALA A 222 -2.06 -2.74 -16.23
CA ALA A 222 -1.95 -3.59 -17.40
C ALA A 222 -3.18 -3.47 -18.32
N PRO A 223 -3.00 -3.57 -19.65
CA PRO A 223 -4.12 -3.52 -20.59
C PRO A 223 -5.17 -4.59 -20.31
N GLY A 224 -6.45 -4.18 -20.24
CA GLY A 224 -7.57 -5.09 -20.01
C GLY A 224 -7.73 -5.54 -18.56
N GLN A 225 -7.02 -4.93 -17.65
CA GLN A 225 -7.27 -5.00 -16.21
C GLN A 225 -8.22 -3.88 -15.81
N ASP A 226 -9.13 -4.14 -14.88
CA ASP A 226 -10.01 -3.11 -14.34
C ASP A 226 -9.25 -2.23 -13.34
N ASP A 227 -9.67 -0.98 -13.21
CA ASP A 227 -9.13 -0.05 -12.23
C ASP A 227 -9.42 -0.57 -10.80
N PRO A 228 -8.40 -0.72 -9.93
CA PRO A 228 -8.63 -1.10 -8.55
C PRO A 228 -9.36 -0.03 -7.77
N LEU A 229 -10.33 -0.44 -6.96
CA LEU A 229 -11.07 0.38 -6.02
C LEU A 229 -11.36 -0.43 -4.76
N ASP A 230 -10.94 0.09 -3.61
CA ASP A 230 -11.00 -0.59 -2.32
C ASP A 230 -11.58 0.30 -1.23
N ILE A 231 -12.30 -0.30 -0.28
CA ILE A 231 -12.61 0.32 1.00
C ILE A 231 -11.83 -0.39 2.10
N ARG A 232 -11.12 0.37 2.93
CA ARG A 232 -10.36 -0.13 4.07
C ARG A 232 -10.86 0.52 5.35
N VAL A 233 -11.15 -0.32 6.36
CA VAL A 233 -11.53 0.12 7.70
C VAL A 233 -10.65 -0.54 8.74
N GLY A 234 -10.32 0.17 9.80
CA GLY A 234 -9.43 -0.37 10.81
C GLY A 234 -9.43 0.41 12.10
N ALA A 235 -8.56 -0.04 12.99
CA ALA A 235 -8.36 0.55 14.28
C ALA A 235 -6.88 0.58 14.64
N GLU A 236 -6.51 1.58 15.42
CA GLU A 236 -5.19 1.79 15.95
C GLU A 236 -5.24 1.82 17.48
N TYR A 237 -4.30 1.14 18.11
CA TYR A 237 -4.15 1.12 19.55
C TYR A 237 -2.70 1.44 19.93
N ARG A 238 -2.50 2.51 20.69
CA ARG A 238 -1.19 2.89 21.22
C ARG A 238 -0.95 2.19 22.55
N ILE A 239 -0.18 1.09 22.49
CA ILE A 239 0.13 0.27 23.68
C ILE A 239 0.94 1.09 24.70
N ILE A 240 1.99 1.76 24.21
CA ILE A 240 2.80 2.74 24.96
C ILE A 240 3.18 3.88 24.00
N LYS A 241 3.83 4.94 24.49
CA LYS A 241 4.24 6.08 23.65
C LYS A 241 5.07 5.65 22.43
N ALA A 242 5.95 4.65 22.62
CA ALA A 242 6.85 4.15 21.58
C ALA A 242 6.25 3.02 20.73
N LEU A 243 5.13 2.39 21.12
CA LEU A 243 4.61 1.18 20.47
C LEU A 243 3.14 1.32 20.09
N LYS A 244 2.88 1.15 18.82
CA LYS A 244 1.56 1.24 18.21
C LYS A 244 1.21 -0.05 17.46
N LEU A 245 0.00 -0.54 17.64
CA LEU A 245 -0.61 -1.64 16.89
C LEU A 245 -1.73 -1.09 16.02
N THR A 246 -1.76 -1.51 14.76
CA THR A 246 -2.84 -1.17 13.82
C THR A 246 -3.40 -2.44 13.22
N GLY A 247 -4.71 -2.58 13.15
CA GLY A 247 -5.39 -3.67 12.46
C GLY A 247 -6.39 -3.11 11.46
N ALA A 248 -6.49 -3.73 10.28
CA ALA A 248 -7.44 -3.29 9.27
C ALA A 248 -8.04 -4.46 8.49
N VAL A 249 -9.20 -4.20 7.91
CA VAL A 249 -9.89 -5.06 6.93
C VAL A 249 -10.12 -4.22 5.69
N THR A 250 -9.87 -4.79 4.51
CA THR A 250 -10.13 -4.15 3.21
C THR A 250 -11.17 -4.97 2.44
N ARG A 251 -12.00 -4.35 1.66
CA ARG A 251 -12.93 -4.95 0.70
C ARG A 251 -12.71 -4.32 -0.66
N GLY A 252 -12.41 -5.13 -1.66
CA GLY A 252 -12.41 -4.69 -3.06
C GLY A 252 -13.81 -4.37 -3.54
N LEU A 253 -13.93 -3.28 -4.24
CA LEU A 253 -15.16 -2.77 -4.84
C LEU A 253 -15.17 -2.91 -6.36
N SER A 254 -14.03 -3.30 -6.95
CA SER A 254 -13.87 -3.54 -8.40
C SER A 254 -13.18 -4.88 -8.65
N ASN A 255 -13.22 -5.36 -9.91
CA ASN A 255 -12.52 -6.59 -10.27
C ASN A 255 -10.99 -6.41 -10.36
N GLY A 256 -10.49 -5.17 -10.42
CA GLY A 256 -9.04 -4.88 -10.35
C GLY A 256 -8.47 -5.01 -8.95
N SER A 257 -9.35 -5.11 -7.96
CA SER A 257 -9.03 -5.20 -6.54
C SER A 257 -9.09 -6.64 -6.03
N PRO A 258 -8.44 -6.92 -4.90
CA PRO A 258 -8.68 -8.16 -4.18
C PRO A 258 -10.11 -8.22 -3.65
N ASP A 259 -10.67 -9.41 -3.49
CA ASP A 259 -12.00 -9.54 -2.88
C ASP A 259 -12.01 -9.05 -1.44
N TRP A 260 -11.02 -9.44 -0.68
CA TRP A 260 -10.90 -9.10 0.73
C TRP A 260 -9.47 -9.01 1.25
N GLY A 261 -9.38 -8.41 2.51
CA GLY A 261 -8.21 -8.31 3.23
C GLY A 261 -8.13 -8.16 4.74
N VAL A 262 -6.99 -8.61 5.36
CA VAL A 262 -6.65 -8.37 6.77
C VAL A 262 -5.20 -7.92 6.88
N SER A 263 -4.95 -6.85 7.56
CA SER A 263 -3.59 -6.42 7.91
C SER A 263 -3.44 -6.21 9.41
N GLY A 264 -2.24 -6.52 9.88
CA GLY A 264 -1.81 -6.20 11.24
C GLY A 264 -0.44 -5.55 11.19
N THR A 265 -0.30 -4.32 11.70
CA THR A 265 0.95 -3.55 11.68
C THR A 265 1.41 -3.25 13.10
N LEU A 266 2.69 -3.46 13.35
CA LEU A 266 3.39 -3.04 14.56
C LEU A 266 4.33 -1.88 14.21
N THR A 267 4.26 -0.77 14.96
CA THR A 267 5.14 0.39 14.77
C THR A 267 5.83 0.73 16.08
N LEU A 268 7.16 0.81 16.03
CA LEU A 268 8.03 1.30 17.09
C LEU A 268 8.58 2.67 16.72
N ARG A 269 8.67 3.59 17.68
CA ARG A 269 9.19 4.96 17.49
C ARG A 269 10.16 5.31 18.61
N PHE A 270 11.31 5.88 18.22
CA PHE A 270 12.43 6.22 19.13
C PHE A 270 12.87 7.67 18.96
#